data_0ab889b8caa3da7031528024afee2b63
#
_entry.id   0ab889b8caa3da7031528024afee2b63
#
_cell.length_a   1.000
_cell.length_b   1.000
_cell.length_c   1.000
_cell.angle_alpha   90.00
_cell.angle_beta   90.00
_cell.angle_gamma   90.00
#
_symmetry.space_group_name_H-M   'P 1'
#
loop_
_entity.id
_entity.type
_entity.pdbx_description
1 polymer ?
#
loop_
_entity_poly.entity_id
_entity_poly.type
_entity_poly.pdbx_seq_one_letter_code
_entity_poly.pdbx_strand_id
1 'polypeptide(L)'
;FDRAYDGVLKEDGDNFKLYSKLITNSETEKLAFQTAPISSLSESSIAIGVNMTSGQQFTFSLKDVDIPQETLVYLEDRDKDTWTLLNDGNSYVINTSETISGSGRFFLHFEPNDALSNKDIDLNEIGIKAIHNTKQIIISGQLAEDTNVTIYNINGKTILKTTIDAYNTTNRIDVKNLITGIYLVQLNNNSQTVSKQILVK
;
A
#
# COMPACT_ATOMS: atom_id res chain seq x y z
N PHE A 1 -16.63 -3.90 19.32
CA PHE A 1 -16.20 -4.74 20.47
C PHE A 1 -16.93 -6.07 20.46
N ASP A 2 -16.19 -7.13 20.31
CA ASP A 2 -16.72 -8.50 20.34
C ASP A 2 -16.17 -9.22 21.57
N ARG A 3 -17.05 -9.46 22.56
CA ARG A 3 -16.67 -10.11 23.83
C ARG A 3 -16.11 -11.53 23.67
N ALA A 4 -16.31 -12.17 22.54
CA ALA A 4 -15.77 -13.50 22.28
C ALA A 4 -14.32 -13.45 21.77
N TYR A 5 -13.90 -12.32 21.20
CA TYR A 5 -12.61 -12.18 20.52
C TYR A 5 -11.78 -10.98 20.98
N ASP A 6 -12.36 -10.04 21.73
CA ASP A 6 -11.67 -8.87 22.26
C ASP A 6 -11.60 -8.94 23.78
N GLY A 7 -10.48 -8.54 24.36
CA GLY A 7 -10.28 -8.50 25.80
C GLY A 7 -10.01 -7.12 26.33
N VAL A 8 -10.87 -6.68 27.26
CA VAL A 8 -10.72 -5.38 27.94
C VAL A 8 -9.50 -5.40 28.85
N LEU A 9 -8.70 -4.32 28.80
CA LEU A 9 -7.58 -4.14 29.73
C LEU A 9 -8.09 -4.03 31.17
N LYS A 10 -7.53 -4.83 32.05
CA LYS A 10 -7.83 -4.77 33.48
C LYS A 10 -7.14 -3.56 34.11
N GLU A 11 -7.91 -2.74 34.81
CA GLU A 11 -7.36 -1.62 35.57
C GLU A 11 -6.79 -2.17 36.93
N ASP A 12 -5.55 -2.59 36.88
CA ASP A 12 -4.73 -2.91 38.04
C ASP A 12 -3.78 -1.73 38.32
N GLY A 13 -3.16 -1.70 39.47
CA GLY A 13 -2.34 -0.57 39.91
C GLY A 13 -0.97 -0.42 39.22
N ASP A 14 -0.75 -1.05 38.07
CA ASP A 14 0.54 -1.04 37.39
C ASP A 14 0.89 0.34 36.81
N ASN A 15 2.16 0.73 36.96
CA ASN A 15 2.70 2.00 36.47
C ASN A 15 2.92 2.04 34.96
N PHE A 16 2.91 0.88 34.31
CA PHE A 16 3.01 0.74 32.85
C PHE A 16 1.80 0.01 32.28
N LYS A 17 1.17 0.61 31.28
CA LYS A 17 0.07 -0.02 30.54
C LYS A 17 0.25 0.19 29.06
N LEU A 18 0.04 -0.88 28.30
CA LEU A 18 -0.03 -0.88 26.86
C LEU A 18 -1.39 -1.46 26.44
N TYR A 19 -2.12 -0.76 25.57
CA TYR A 19 -3.43 -1.20 25.10
C TYR A 19 -3.73 -0.68 23.72
N SER A 20 -4.65 -1.30 23.02
CA SER A 20 -5.20 -0.78 21.77
C SER A 20 -6.58 -0.14 21.99
N LYS A 21 -6.98 0.69 21.03
CA LYS A 21 -8.35 1.19 20.89
C LYS A 21 -9.03 0.50 19.72
N LEU A 22 -10.35 0.35 19.80
CA LEU A 22 -11.13 -0.21 18.69
C LEU A 22 -10.94 0.61 17.41
N ILE A 23 -10.80 -0.10 16.29
CA ILE A 23 -10.68 0.48 14.95
C ILE A 23 -11.95 1.27 14.59
N THR A 24 -13.11 0.82 15.06
CA THR A 24 -14.40 1.48 14.88
C THR A 24 -14.80 2.27 16.13
N ASN A 25 -14.57 3.54 16.11
CA ASN A 25 -15.15 4.67 16.86
C ASN A 25 -15.92 4.45 18.18
N SER A 26 -15.57 3.51 19.03
CA SER A 26 -16.00 3.54 20.42
C SER A 26 -14.81 3.95 21.30
N GLU A 27 -14.75 5.22 21.61
CA GLU A 27 -13.61 5.86 22.31
C GLU A 27 -13.37 5.37 23.76
N THR A 28 -14.19 4.49 24.29
CA THR A 28 -14.21 4.20 25.73
C THR A 28 -13.40 2.98 26.15
N GLU A 29 -13.34 1.95 25.31
CA GLU A 29 -12.71 0.69 25.73
C GLU A 29 -11.20 0.67 25.47
N LYS A 30 -10.44 0.25 26.48
CA LYS A 30 -9.01 -0.07 26.40
C LYS A 30 -8.88 -1.57 26.24
N LEU A 31 -8.27 -2.05 25.18
CA LEU A 31 -8.17 -3.46 24.86
C LEU A 31 -6.77 -4.00 25.10
N ALA A 32 -6.67 -5.07 25.90
CA ALA A 32 -5.43 -5.82 26.08
C ALA A 32 -5.12 -6.68 24.84
N PHE A 33 -6.14 -7.16 24.15
CA PHE A 33 -6.06 -7.82 22.86
C PHE A 33 -7.31 -7.51 22.04
N GLN A 34 -7.16 -7.52 20.74
CA GLN A 34 -8.20 -7.15 19.77
C GLN A 34 -8.09 -8.03 18.54
N THR A 35 -9.24 -8.36 17.96
CA THR A 35 -9.34 -9.07 16.69
C THR A 35 -9.76 -8.11 15.59
N ALA A 36 -9.09 -8.19 14.44
CA ALA A 36 -9.44 -7.43 13.25
C ALA A 36 -9.44 -8.34 12.02
N PRO A 37 -10.36 -8.15 11.07
CA PRO A 37 -10.35 -8.88 9.81
C PRO A 37 -9.09 -8.52 9.02
N ILE A 38 -8.38 -9.51 8.47
CA ILE A 38 -7.18 -9.30 7.64
C ILE A 38 -7.48 -8.39 6.44
N SER A 39 -8.67 -8.54 5.86
CA SER A 39 -9.10 -7.74 4.69
C SER A 39 -9.24 -6.24 4.96
N SER A 40 -9.34 -5.82 6.21
CA SER A 40 -9.47 -4.41 6.58
C SER A 40 -8.21 -3.82 7.24
N LEU A 41 -7.17 -4.62 7.43
CA LEU A 41 -5.94 -4.16 8.11
C LEU A 41 -5.26 -3.02 7.35
N SER A 42 -5.14 -3.11 6.03
CA SER A 42 -4.48 -2.08 5.20
C SER A 42 -5.23 -0.75 5.13
N GLU A 43 -6.53 -0.76 5.46
CA GLU A 43 -7.36 0.45 5.47
C GLU A 43 -7.50 1.05 6.88
N SER A 44 -6.90 0.40 7.88
CA SER A 44 -7.11 0.71 9.29
C SER A 44 -5.82 1.18 9.96
N SER A 45 -5.94 2.16 10.85
CA SER A 45 -4.90 2.49 11.82
C SER A 45 -5.36 2.13 13.22
N ILE A 46 -4.53 1.40 13.95
CA ILE A 46 -4.83 0.99 15.32
C ILE A 46 -4.16 1.95 16.29
N ALA A 47 -4.97 2.72 17.02
CA ALA A 47 -4.46 3.59 18.06
C ALA A 47 -3.93 2.77 19.24
N ILE A 48 -2.68 3.00 19.62
CA ILE A 48 -2.01 2.36 20.76
C ILE A 48 -1.93 3.35 21.92
N GLY A 49 -2.52 2.96 23.02
CA GLY A 49 -2.42 3.72 24.26
C GLY A 49 -1.26 3.24 25.13
N VAL A 50 -0.53 4.20 25.68
CA VAL A 50 0.58 3.95 26.61
C VAL A 50 0.38 4.79 27.85
N ASN A 51 0.47 4.15 29.01
CA ASN A 51 0.61 4.85 30.28
C ASN A 51 1.96 4.50 30.87
N MET A 52 2.80 5.48 31.10
CA MET A 52 4.16 5.30 31.60
C MET A 52 4.62 6.54 32.35
N THR A 53 5.28 6.35 33.50
CA THR A 53 5.88 7.44 34.27
C THR A 53 7.13 8.00 33.58
N SER A 54 7.46 9.26 33.90
CA SER A 54 8.66 9.92 33.39
C SER A 54 9.96 9.19 33.78
N GLY A 55 11.01 9.39 32.99
CA GLY A 55 12.36 8.86 33.26
C GLY A 55 12.55 7.39 32.91
N GLN A 56 11.59 6.77 32.23
CA GLN A 56 11.68 5.39 31.79
C GLN A 56 11.96 5.27 30.30
N GLN A 57 12.49 4.11 29.91
CA GLN A 57 12.66 3.72 28.53
C GLN A 57 11.75 2.54 28.22
N PHE A 58 11.11 2.55 27.05
CA PHE A 58 10.44 1.37 26.55
C PHE A 58 10.64 1.21 25.03
N THR A 59 10.37 0.02 24.55
CA THR A 59 10.61 -0.35 23.16
C THR A 59 9.37 -0.99 22.57
N PHE A 60 8.93 -0.49 21.40
CA PHE A 60 7.99 -1.20 20.56
C PHE A 60 8.74 -2.16 19.63
N SER A 61 8.31 -3.39 19.60
CA SER A 61 8.79 -4.41 18.66
C SER A 61 7.68 -5.40 18.36
N LEU A 62 7.75 -6.05 17.21
CA LEU A 62 6.87 -7.17 16.91
C LEU A 62 7.45 -8.46 17.50
N LYS A 63 6.58 -9.27 18.10
CA LYS A 63 6.93 -10.59 18.62
C LYS A 63 5.84 -11.58 18.20
N ASP A 64 6.27 -12.76 17.73
CA ASP A 64 5.36 -13.85 17.36
C ASP A 64 4.27 -13.40 16.37
N VAL A 65 4.70 -12.87 15.21
CA VAL A 65 3.83 -12.27 14.20
C VAL A 65 3.23 -13.36 13.32
N ASP A 66 1.91 -13.43 13.27
CA ASP A 66 1.13 -14.29 12.36
C ASP A 66 0.21 -13.41 11.49
N ILE A 67 0.82 -12.69 10.57
CA ILE A 67 0.15 -11.89 9.54
C ILE A 67 0.67 -12.33 8.16
N PRO A 68 -0.03 -12.03 7.05
CA PRO A 68 0.49 -12.32 5.72
C PRO A 68 1.92 -11.80 5.58
N GLN A 69 2.82 -12.65 5.04
CA GLN A 69 4.27 -12.40 4.97
C GLN A 69 4.63 -11.08 4.25
N GLU A 70 3.73 -10.61 3.42
CA GLU A 70 3.87 -9.39 2.61
C GLU A 70 3.26 -8.16 3.29
N THR A 71 3.01 -8.21 4.60
CA THR A 71 2.47 -7.06 5.32
C THR A 71 3.58 -6.30 6.02
N LEU A 72 3.71 -5.02 5.69
CA LEU A 72 4.58 -4.08 6.41
C LEU A 72 3.81 -3.48 7.59
N VAL A 73 4.45 -3.47 8.76
CA VAL A 73 3.89 -2.91 9.98
C VAL A 73 4.68 -1.69 10.39
N TYR A 74 4.05 -0.53 10.35
CA TYR A 74 4.65 0.72 10.78
C TYR A 74 4.08 1.19 12.10
N LEU A 75 4.95 1.73 12.95
CA LEU A 75 4.59 2.54 14.09
C LEU A 75 4.73 4.02 13.75
N GLU A 76 3.65 4.77 13.85
CA GLU A 76 3.63 6.22 13.79
C GLU A 76 3.75 6.79 15.21
N ASP A 77 4.69 7.69 15.45
CA ASP A 77 4.76 8.56 16.65
C ASP A 77 4.41 9.98 16.23
N ARG A 78 3.19 10.42 16.50
CA ARG A 78 2.68 11.76 16.10
C ARG A 78 3.35 12.91 16.81
N ASP A 79 3.85 12.70 18.03
CA ASP A 79 4.56 13.75 18.76
C ASP A 79 5.91 14.07 18.12
N LYS A 80 6.52 13.08 17.44
CA LYS A 80 7.82 13.23 16.77
C LYS A 80 7.70 13.29 15.25
N ASP A 81 6.50 13.14 14.71
CA ASP A 81 6.25 13.05 13.28
C ASP A 81 7.15 12.00 12.59
N THR A 82 7.21 10.80 13.17
CA THR A 82 8.08 9.73 12.69
C THR A 82 7.32 8.44 12.44
N TRP A 83 7.72 7.73 11.40
CA TRP A 83 7.23 6.41 11.04
C TRP A 83 8.39 5.41 11.12
N THR A 84 8.19 4.32 11.83
CA THR A 84 9.20 3.27 12.01
C THR A 84 8.66 1.93 11.53
N LEU A 85 9.31 1.31 10.56
CA LEU A 85 9.03 -0.06 10.14
C LEU A 85 9.44 -1.01 11.26
N LEU A 86 8.53 -1.87 11.72
CA LEU A 86 8.77 -2.82 12.82
C LEU A 86 9.09 -4.24 12.33
N ASN A 87 8.97 -4.52 11.04
CA ASN A 87 9.31 -5.84 10.48
C ASN A 87 10.80 -6.18 10.68
N ASP A 88 11.14 -7.45 10.48
CA ASP A 88 12.53 -7.96 10.45
C ASP A 88 13.35 -7.69 11.71
N GLY A 89 12.68 -7.68 12.87
CA GLY A 89 13.31 -7.45 14.16
C GLY A 89 13.64 -6.01 14.48
N ASN A 90 13.17 -5.08 13.66
CA ASN A 90 13.28 -3.65 13.95
C ASN A 90 12.45 -3.26 15.17
N SER A 91 12.84 -2.18 15.81
CA SER A 91 12.17 -1.69 17.01
C SER A 91 12.23 -0.16 17.11
N TYR A 92 11.26 0.40 17.81
CA TYR A 92 11.22 1.82 18.13
C TYR A 92 11.44 2.03 19.63
N VAL A 93 12.50 2.72 20.00
CA VAL A 93 12.90 2.97 21.38
C VAL A 93 12.49 4.38 21.81
N ILE A 94 11.82 4.48 22.93
CA ILE A 94 11.41 5.75 23.52
C ILE A 94 12.10 5.95 24.86
N ASN A 95 12.79 7.08 24.96
CA ASN A 95 13.27 7.64 26.21
C ASN A 95 12.45 8.90 26.48
N THR A 96 11.75 8.97 27.59
CA THR A 96 10.95 10.14 27.91
C THR A 96 11.32 10.72 29.26
N SER A 97 11.45 12.06 29.27
CA SER A 97 11.54 12.84 30.51
C SER A 97 10.17 13.19 31.08
N GLU A 98 9.10 12.97 30.32
CA GLU A 98 7.72 13.29 30.69
C GLU A 98 6.87 12.03 30.85
N THR A 99 5.79 12.11 31.61
CA THR A 99 4.81 11.05 31.74
C THR A 99 4.02 10.94 30.42
N ILE A 100 3.92 9.73 29.87
CA ILE A 100 3.05 9.44 28.75
C ILE A 100 1.76 8.85 29.30
N SER A 101 0.62 9.36 28.87
CA SER A 101 -0.69 8.87 29.29
C SER A 101 -1.72 8.99 28.18
N GLY A 102 -2.38 7.86 27.91
CA GLY A 102 -3.49 7.81 26.97
C GLY A 102 -3.13 7.27 25.58
N SER A 103 -4.05 7.42 24.67
CA SER A 103 -3.93 7.09 23.24
C SER A 103 -3.97 8.36 22.39
N GLY A 104 -3.48 8.29 21.17
CA GLY A 104 -3.48 9.44 20.25
C GLY A 104 -2.08 9.88 19.81
N ARG A 105 -1.04 9.36 20.48
CA ARG A 105 0.34 9.55 20.07
C ARG A 105 0.83 8.45 19.14
N PHE A 106 0.56 7.19 19.47
CA PHE A 106 1.08 6.04 18.74
C PHE A 106 -0.02 5.36 17.93
N PHE A 107 0.30 5.00 16.68
CA PHE A 107 -0.59 4.28 15.80
C PHE A 107 0.16 3.17 15.07
N LEU A 108 -0.46 2.00 14.96
CA LEU A 108 0.00 0.94 14.07
C LEU A 108 -0.72 1.03 12.74
N HIS A 109 0.05 0.98 11.67
CA HIS A 109 -0.42 0.93 10.29
C HIS A 109 0.06 -0.35 9.65
N PHE A 110 -0.76 -0.90 8.76
CA PHE A 110 -0.49 -2.12 8.04
C PHE A 110 -0.57 -1.82 6.56
N GLU A 111 0.52 -2.00 5.85
CA GLU A 111 0.59 -1.77 4.42
C GLU A 111 0.97 -3.06 3.69
N PRO A 112 0.37 -3.37 2.54
CA PRO A 112 0.86 -4.44 1.69
C PRO A 112 2.30 -4.16 1.30
N ASN A 113 3.18 -5.15 1.41
CA ASN A 113 4.53 -5.04 0.86
C ASN A 113 4.46 -5.30 -0.65
N ASP A 114 4.06 -4.30 -1.41
CA ASP A 114 3.95 -4.40 -2.86
C ASP A 114 5.30 -4.66 -3.56
N ALA A 115 6.42 -4.52 -2.84
CA ALA A 115 7.76 -4.82 -3.38
C ALA A 115 8.07 -6.32 -3.51
N LEU A 116 7.29 -7.19 -2.84
CA LEU A 116 7.40 -8.67 -2.93
C LEU A 116 6.11 -9.33 -3.40
N SER A 117 5.03 -8.60 -3.42
CA SER A 117 3.82 -9.03 -4.11
C SER A 117 4.10 -8.92 -5.61
N ASN A 118 4.33 -10.07 -6.24
CA ASN A 118 3.85 -10.25 -7.60
C ASN A 118 2.30 -10.14 -7.52
N LYS A 119 1.78 -8.96 -7.22
CA LYS A 119 0.48 -8.59 -7.69
C LYS A 119 0.61 -8.80 -9.18
N ASP A 120 -0.04 -9.83 -9.71
CA ASP A 120 -0.31 -9.90 -11.13
C ASP A 120 -1.05 -8.60 -11.44
N ILE A 121 -0.28 -7.55 -11.73
CA ILE A 121 -0.83 -6.29 -12.19
C ILE A 121 -1.53 -6.68 -13.48
N ASP A 122 -2.85 -6.73 -13.39
CA ASP A 122 -3.68 -7.11 -14.52
C ASP A 122 -3.52 -6.05 -15.60
N LEU A 123 -2.87 -6.42 -16.69
CA LEU A 123 -2.73 -5.51 -17.84
C LEU A 123 -4.08 -4.98 -18.33
N ASN A 124 -5.21 -5.64 -17.97
CA ASN A 124 -6.55 -5.13 -18.26
C ASN A 124 -6.89 -3.84 -17.53
N GLU A 125 -6.24 -3.54 -16.41
CA GLU A 125 -6.41 -2.28 -15.67
C GLU A 125 -5.62 -1.12 -16.28
N ILE A 126 -4.71 -1.40 -17.21
CA ILE A 126 -3.91 -0.38 -17.89
C ILE A 126 -4.77 0.46 -18.83
N GLY A 127 -4.74 1.75 -18.59
CA GLY A 127 -5.39 2.75 -19.45
C GLY A 127 -4.60 2.97 -20.73
N ILE A 128 -5.22 2.75 -21.91
CA ILE A 128 -4.62 3.08 -23.21
C ILE A 128 -5.50 4.10 -23.90
N LYS A 129 -4.95 5.28 -24.24
CA LYS A 129 -5.68 6.39 -24.90
C LYS A 129 -4.85 7.02 -26.00
N ALA A 130 -5.49 7.37 -27.11
CA ALA A 130 -4.88 8.22 -28.13
C ALA A 130 -5.18 9.71 -27.83
N ILE A 131 -4.15 10.53 -27.86
CA ILE A 131 -4.25 12.00 -27.73
C ILE A 131 -4.05 12.61 -29.10
N HIS A 132 -5.12 13.10 -29.69
CA HIS A 132 -5.13 13.54 -31.07
C HIS A 132 -4.30 14.81 -31.32
N ASN A 133 -4.35 15.78 -30.41
CA ASN A 133 -3.65 17.06 -30.55
C ASN A 133 -2.13 16.92 -30.59
N THR A 134 -1.57 15.96 -29.85
CA THR A 134 -0.13 15.72 -29.80
C THR A 134 0.30 14.52 -30.62
N LYS A 135 -0.65 13.78 -31.17
CA LYS A 135 -0.43 12.49 -31.86
C LYS A 135 0.43 11.55 -31.04
N GLN A 136 -0.06 11.27 -29.84
CA GLN A 136 0.58 10.36 -28.88
C GLN A 136 -0.42 9.33 -28.40
N ILE A 137 0.08 8.14 -28.11
CA ILE A 137 -0.61 7.14 -27.31
C ILE A 137 -0.09 7.25 -25.89
N ILE A 138 -1.00 7.41 -24.94
CA ILE A 138 -0.71 7.40 -23.52
C ILE A 138 -1.12 6.05 -22.95
N ILE A 139 -0.18 5.39 -22.29
CA ILE A 139 -0.38 4.18 -21.51
C ILE A 139 -0.21 4.56 -20.06
N SER A 140 -1.27 4.43 -19.27
CA SER A 140 -1.33 4.86 -17.87
C SER A 140 -1.75 3.71 -16.95
N GLY A 141 -1.07 3.61 -15.82
CA GLY A 141 -1.23 2.57 -14.81
C GLY A 141 0.12 2.06 -14.34
N GLN A 142 0.11 1.29 -13.26
CA GLN A 142 1.31 0.63 -12.76
C GLN A 142 1.58 -0.63 -13.59
N LEU A 143 2.83 -0.86 -13.96
CA LEU A 143 3.30 -2.08 -14.61
C LEU A 143 4.16 -2.89 -13.64
N ALA A 144 4.05 -4.22 -13.68
CA ALA A 144 4.87 -5.10 -12.85
C ALA A 144 6.31 -5.21 -13.35
N GLU A 145 6.47 -5.12 -14.67
CA GLU A 145 7.76 -5.26 -15.36
C GLU A 145 7.74 -4.48 -16.67
N ASP A 146 8.90 -4.29 -17.25
CA ASP A 146 9.02 -3.67 -18.58
C ASP A 146 8.16 -4.43 -19.59
N THR A 147 7.30 -3.69 -20.27
CA THR A 147 6.23 -4.26 -21.09
C THR A 147 6.45 -3.91 -22.56
N ASN A 148 6.39 -4.92 -23.40
CA ASN A 148 6.46 -4.74 -24.86
C ASN A 148 5.14 -4.20 -25.39
N VAL A 149 5.22 -3.14 -26.20
CA VAL A 149 4.09 -2.54 -26.90
C VAL A 149 4.25 -2.79 -28.38
N THR A 150 3.24 -3.42 -28.97
CA THR A 150 3.17 -3.58 -30.44
C THR A 150 1.91 -2.91 -30.97
N ILE A 151 2.05 -2.10 -31.99
CA ILE A 151 0.92 -1.42 -32.65
C ILE A 151 0.73 -2.06 -34.03
N TYR A 152 -0.49 -2.50 -34.30
CA TYR A 152 -0.89 -3.09 -35.57
C TYR A 152 -1.91 -2.19 -36.27
N ASN A 153 -1.89 -2.19 -37.61
CA ASN A 153 -3.02 -1.68 -38.36
C ASN A 153 -4.16 -2.70 -38.46
N ILE A 154 -5.27 -2.32 -39.09
CA ILE A 154 -6.47 -3.17 -39.26
C ILE A 154 -6.20 -4.47 -40.05
N ASN A 155 -5.13 -4.50 -40.85
CA ASN A 155 -4.73 -5.68 -41.63
C ASN A 155 -3.77 -6.62 -40.84
N GLY A 156 -3.52 -6.32 -39.56
CA GLY A 156 -2.61 -7.11 -38.71
C GLY A 156 -1.12 -6.84 -38.97
N LYS A 157 -0.78 -5.86 -39.83
CA LYS A 157 0.61 -5.51 -40.06
C LYS A 157 1.14 -4.71 -38.87
N THR A 158 2.30 -5.14 -38.33
CA THR A 158 3.02 -4.38 -37.29
C THR A 158 3.49 -3.04 -37.85
N ILE A 159 3.14 -1.97 -37.18
CA ILE A 159 3.51 -0.60 -37.53
C ILE A 159 4.61 -0.08 -36.62
N LEU A 160 4.56 -0.42 -35.31
CA LEU A 160 5.54 0.02 -34.33
C LEU A 160 5.72 -1.05 -33.27
N LYS A 161 6.97 -1.23 -32.79
CA LYS A 161 7.31 -1.98 -31.60
C LYS A 161 8.19 -1.12 -30.70
N THR A 162 7.88 -1.12 -29.42
CA THR A 162 8.68 -0.44 -28.40
C THR A 162 8.50 -1.15 -27.07
N THR A 163 9.34 -0.84 -26.10
CA THR A 163 9.20 -1.28 -24.71
C THR A 163 8.90 -0.06 -23.86
N ILE A 164 8.03 -0.21 -22.89
CA ILE A 164 7.72 0.81 -21.89
C ILE A 164 8.22 0.36 -20.53
N ASP A 165 8.66 1.34 -19.75
CA ASP A 165 9.32 1.18 -18.47
C ASP A 165 8.28 0.99 -17.35
N ALA A 166 8.48 -0.03 -16.52
CA ALA A 166 7.64 -0.33 -15.37
C ALA A 166 7.65 0.76 -14.29
N TYR A 167 8.75 1.50 -14.15
CA TYR A 167 8.87 2.56 -13.15
C TYR A 167 8.03 3.81 -13.47
N ASN A 168 7.53 3.92 -14.71
CA ASN A 168 6.72 5.03 -15.15
C ASN A 168 5.23 4.68 -15.11
N THR A 169 4.46 5.33 -14.26
CA THR A 169 2.99 5.21 -14.23
C THR A 169 2.29 5.82 -15.45
N THR A 170 3.02 6.57 -16.28
CA THR A 170 2.53 7.14 -17.53
C THR A 170 3.61 7.08 -18.59
N ASN A 171 3.41 6.23 -19.57
CA ASN A 171 4.27 6.09 -20.74
C ASN A 171 3.63 6.75 -21.96
N ARG A 172 4.46 7.39 -22.79
CA ARG A 172 4.03 8.13 -23.98
C ARG A 172 4.72 7.59 -25.22
N ILE A 173 3.93 7.25 -26.22
CA ILE A 173 4.43 6.75 -27.51
C ILE A 173 4.06 7.77 -28.60
N ASP A 174 5.07 8.30 -29.29
CA ASP A 174 4.87 9.21 -30.42
C ASP A 174 4.35 8.43 -31.62
N VAL A 175 3.24 8.90 -32.19
CA VAL A 175 2.59 8.29 -33.36
C VAL A 175 2.32 9.34 -34.47
N LYS A 176 3.13 10.41 -34.53
CA LYS A 176 2.97 11.48 -35.53
C LYS A 176 3.01 11.00 -36.98
N ASN A 177 3.75 9.90 -37.22
CA ASN A 177 3.90 9.32 -38.54
C ASN A 177 2.74 8.40 -38.93
N LEU A 178 1.79 8.15 -38.01
CA LEU A 178 0.62 7.33 -38.33
C LEU A 178 -0.44 8.17 -39.05
N ILE A 179 -1.02 7.57 -40.05
CA ILE A 179 -2.19 8.15 -40.74
C ILE A 179 -3.44 7.98 -39.88
N THR A 180 -4.44 8.81 -40.08
CA THR A 180 -5.74 8.66 -39.40
C THR A 180 -6.31 7.28 -39.67
N GLY A 181 -6.67 6.58 -38.63
CA GLY A 181 -7.19 5.22 -38.72
C GLY A 181 -7.34 4.51 -37.39
N ILE A 182 -7.85 3.30 -37.45
CA ILE A 182 -7.98 2.41 -36.32
C ILE A 182 -6.72 1.54 -36.20
N TYR A 183 -6.21 1.43 -35.00
CA TYR A 183 -5.04 0.63 -34.66
C TYR A 183 -5.33 -0.26 -33.46
N LEU A 184 -4.69 -1.41 -33.43
CA LEU A 184 -4.68 -2.30 -32.28
C LEU A 184 -3.36 -2.12 -31.53
N VAL A 185 -3.44 -1.70 -30.28
CA VAL A 185 -2.30 -1.61 -29.37
C VAL A 185 -2.29 -2.84 -28.50
N GLN A 186 -1.24 -3.61 -28.60
CA GLN A 186 -1.02 -4.81 -27.78
C GLN A 186 0.09 -4.55 -26.77
N LEU A 187 -0.21 -4.80 -25.51
CA LEU A 187 0.75 -4.88 -24.42
C LEU A 187 1.05 -6.34 -24.15
N ASN A 188 2.31 -6.67 -24.02
CA ASN A 188 2.75 -8.03 -23.71
C ASN A 188 3.92 -7.96 -22.72
N ASN A 189 3.78 -8.63 -21.61
CA ASN A 189 4.84 -8.97 -20.67
C ASN A 189 5.04 -10.48 -20.63
N ASN A 190 5.87 -10.99 -19.69
CA ASN A 190 6.19 -12.43 -19.63
C ASN A 190 4.98 -13.31 -19.30
N SER A 191 3.94 -12.76 -18.65
CA SER A 191 2.80 -13.52 -18.12
C SER A 191 1.47 -13.20 -18.79
N GLN A 192 1.32 -11.98 -19.36
CA GLN A 192 0.02 -11.48 -19.84
C GLN A 192 0.12 -10.80 -21.21
N THR A 193 -0.98 -10.85 -21.93
CA THR A 193 -1.15 -10.11 -23.19
C THR A 193 -2.52 -9.45 -23.21
N VAL A 194 -2.54 -8.12 -23.39
CA VAL A 194 -3.77 -7.33 -23.52
C VAL A 194 -3.73 -6.52 -24.80
N SER A 195 -4.87 -6.43 -25.47
CA SER A 195 -4.99 -5.65 -26.70
C SER A 195 -6.16 -4.67 -26.62
N LYS A 196 -5.93 -3.44 -27.05
CA LYS A 196 -6.95 -2.39 -27.11
C LYS A 196 -6.98 -1.70 -28.46
N GLN A 197 -8.17 -1.54 -28.98
CA GLN A 197 -8.40 -0.79 -30.21
C GLN A 197 -8.45 0.72 -29.90
N ILE A 198 -7.74 1.52 -30.69
CA ILE A 198 -7.71 2.97 -30.58
C ILE A 198 -7.94 3.63 -31.94
N LEU A 199 -8.46 4.84 -31.93
CA LEU A 199 -8.56 5.69 -33.10
C LEU A 199 -7.47 6.77 -33.06
N VAL A 200 -6.61 6.84 -34.06
CA VAL A 200 -5.64 7.92 -34.27
C VAL A 200 -6.25 8.87 -35.32
N LYS A 201 -6.25 10.17 -35.00
CA LYS A 201 -6.76 11.24 -35.90
C LYS A 201 -5.65 12.19 -36.30
#